data_616cde2ded4b9fed3a672e196bfeabbc
#
_entry.id   616cde2ded4b9fed3a672e196bfeabbc
#
_cell.length_a   1.000
_cell.length_b   1.000
_cell.length_c   1.000
_cell.angle_alpha   90.00
_cell.angle_beta   90.00
_cell.angle_gamma   90.00
#
_symmetry.space_group_name_H-M   'P 1'
#
loop_
_entity.id
_entity.type
_entity.pdbx_description
1 polymer ?
#
loop_
_entity_poly.entity_id
_entity_poly.type
_entity_poly.pdbx_seq_one_letter_code
_entity_poly.pdbx_strand_id
1 'polypeptide(L)'
;TAVSGLSDTMSPGSIAQLSQSDAIAFRVRFKGAVPPQSQLYWRGPVMPSFDGRSWRVAQTMAAYPTIPYTGAGPQVDYEVTLEPHGKHWLFALEMPATLPADSAMTNDYQPIAREVVRNRLRYTQSAWPDSHAGANENRAALRAALALPASGNPRIRAISAGWQATHGDNGAAIVAAAEELFNRQLLIYTLNPPLLGQPRASVPMAAL
;
A
#
# COMPACT_ATOMS: atom_id res chain seq x y z
N THR A 1 -17.71 -18.82 6.02
CA THR A 1 -16.63 -17.87 6.37
C THR A 1 -16.14 -17.25 5.09
N ALA A 2 -16.54 -16.00 4.83
CA ALA A 2 -16.04 -15.28 3.68
C ALA A 2 -14.51 -15.10 3.85
N VAL A 3 -13.74 -15.74 2.98
CA VAL A 3 -12.31 -15.45 2.87
C VAL A 3 -12.22 -14.12 2.15
N SER A 4 -12.09 -13.04 2.91
CA SER A 4 -11.78 -11.74 2.30
C SER A 4 -10.40 -11.86 1.66
N GLY A 5 -10.25 -11.36 0.43
CA GLY A 5 -8.97 -11.31 -0.28
C GLY A 5 -7.91 -10.42 0.38
N LEU A 6 -8.00 -10.19 1.69
CA LEU A 6 -7.14 -9.30 2.48
C LEU A 6 -6.29 -10.11 3.45
N SER A 7 -4.98 -9.91 3.40
CA SER A 7 -4.00 -10.59 4.25
C SER A 7 -3.16 -9.59 5.03
N ASP A 8 -2.70 -9.96 6.22
CA ASP A 8 -1.69 -9.21 7.00
C ASP A 8 -0.26 -9.43 6.49
N THR A 9 -0.11 -10.29 5.49
CA THR A 9 1.17 -10.66 4.92
C THR A 9 1.05 -10.71 3.40
N MET A 10 2.03 -10.16 2.73
CA MET A 10 2.18 -10.22 1.28
C MET A 10 3.50 -10.88 0.94
N SER A 11 3.44 -11.97 0.18
CA SER A 11 4.62 -12.65 -0.35
C SER A 11 4.43 -12.85 -1.85
N PRO A 12 5.47 -12.73 -2.66
CA PRO A 12 5.39 -13.08 -4.08
C PRO A 12 4.88 -14.51 -4.26
N GLY A 13 3.86 -14.68 -5.08
CA GLY A 13 3.20 -15.97 -5.33
C GLY A 13 2.03 -16.30 -4.39
N SER A 14 1.96 -15.75 -3.18
CA SER A 14 0.80 -15.97 -2.29
C SER A 14 -0.41 -15.12 -2.66
N ILE A 15 -0.20 -14.01 -3.36
CA ILE A 15 -1.24 -13.08 -3.80
C ILE A 15 -2.14 -13.72 -4.87
N ALA A 16 -1.62 -14.68 -5.63
CA ALA A 16 -2.36 -15.33 -6.71
C ALA A 16 -3.71 -15.93 -6.24
N GLN A 17 -3.76 -16.53 -5.06
CA GLN A 17 -4.99 -17.11 -4.53
C GLN A 17 -5.97 -16.04 -4.00
N LEU A 18 -5.45 -14.93 -3.48
CA LEU A 18 -6.26 -13.84 -2.96
C LEU A 18 -6.87 -12.98 -4.08
N SER A 19 -6.15 -12.77 -5.17
CA SER A 19 -6.63 -12.01 -6.33
C SER A 19 -7.62 -12.76 -7.21
N GLN A 20 -7.83 -14.04 -6.98
CA GLN A 20 -8.83 -14.87 -7.67
C GLN A 20 -10.20 -14.86 -6.98
N SER A 21 -10.35 -14.15 -5.86
CA SER A 21 -11.64 -14.04 -5.18
C SER A 21 -12.50 -12.95 -5.84
N ASP A 22 -13.65 -13.33 -6.36
CA ASP A 22 -14.68 -12.41 -6.87
C ASP A 22 -15.54 -11.80 -5.74
N ALA A 23 -15.20 -12.07 -4.48
CA ALA A 23 -15.91 -11.52 -3.34
C ALA A 23 -15.75 -10.00 -3.28
N ILE A 24 -16.86 -9.30 -3.16
CA ILE A 24 -16.85 -7.85 -3.00
C ILE A 24 -16.27 -7.52 -1.63
N ALA A 25 -15.17 -6.76 -1.60
CA ALA A 25 -14.56 -6.28 -0.38
C ALA A 25 -15.32 -5.08 0.20
N PHE A 26 -15.67 -4.11 -0.65
CA PHE A 26 -16.46 -2.93 -0.27
C PHE A 26 -17.15 -2.31 -1.49
N ARG A 27 -18.13 -1.45 -1.23
CA ARG A 27 -18.82 -0.63 -2.21
C ARG A 27 -18.71 0.83 -1.83
N VAL A 28 -18.66 1.69 -2.82
CA VAL A 28 -18.57 3.14 -2.62
C VAL A 28 -19.70 3.84 -3.34
N ARG A 29 -20.24 4.86 -2.66
CA ARG A 29 -21.20 5.81 -3.24
C ARG A 29 -20.67 7.22 -3.06
N PHE A 30 -20.28 7.87 -4.14
CA PHE A 30 -19.87 9.26 -4.13
C PHE A 30 -21.09 10.17 -3.93
N LYS A 31 -20.91 11.26 -3.17
CA LYS A 31 -21.96 12.26 -2.96
C LYS A 31 -22.02 13.32 -4.05
N GLY A 32 -21.03 13.36 -4.92
CA GLY A 32 -20.91 14.27 -6.05
C GLY A 32 -20.47 13.55 -7.31
N ALA A 33 -19.76 14.24 -8.19
CA ALA A 33 -19.18 13.64 -9.37
C ALA A 33 -18.17 12.54 -8.99
N VAL A 34 -18.21 11.43 -9.74
CA VAL A 34 -17.23 10.35 -9.56
C VAL A 34 -15.89 10.83 -10.09
N PRO A 35 -14.82 10.76 -9.32
CA PRO A 35 -13.48 11.11 -9.81
C PRO A 35 -13.06 10.23 -10.99
N PRO A 36 -12.16 10.71 -11.85
CA PRO A 36 -11.61 9.89 -12.92
C PRO A 36 -10.87 8.67 -12.35
N GLN A 37 -10.82 7.59 -13.10
CA GLN A 37 -10.24 6.33 -12.65
C GLN A 37 -8.78 6.47 -12.17
N SER A 38 -8.01 7.38 -12.76
CA SER A 38 -6.64 7.68 -12.34
C SER A 38 -6.52 8.26 -10.93
N GLN A 39 -7.61 8.77 -10.34
CA GLN A 39 -7.70 9.27 -8.97
C GLN A 39 -8.41 8.30 -8.02
N LEU A 40 -8.79 7.11 -8.48
CA LEU A 40 -9.48 6.10 -7.66
C LEU A 40 -8.49 5.11 -7.04
N TYR A 41 -7.47 5.62 -6.36
CA TYR A 41 -6.58 4.78 -5.57
C TYR A 41 -7.16 4.56 -4.16
N TRP A 42 -7.45 3.32 -3.82
CA TRP A 42 -7.99 2.95 -2.51
C TRP A 42 -6.88 2.46 -1.59
N ARG A 43 -6.57 3.25 -0.60
CA ARG A 43 -5.60 2.89 0.44
C ARG A 43 -6.20 1.85 1.36
N GLY A 44 -5.57 0.70 1.41
CA GLY A 44 -5.88 -0.40 2.31
C GLY A 44 -4.74 -0.67 3.29
N PRO A 45 -4.52 -1.94 3.68
CA PRO A 45 -3.43 -2.32 4.59
C PRO A 45 -2.07 -1.88 4.08
N VAL A 46 -1.29 -1.23 4.94
CA VAL A 46 0.11 -0.87 4.68
C VAL A 46 1.01 -1.85 5.41
N MET A 47 2.01 -2.36 4.71
CA MET A 47 2.93 -3.38 5.19
C MET A 47 4.36 -2.84 5.21
N PRO A 48 4.77 -2.15 6.29
CA PRO A 48 6.07 -1.49 6.36
C PRO A 48 7.22 -2.44 6.67
N SER A 49 6.96 -3.65 7.14
CA SER A 49 7.98 -4.59 7.59
C SER A 49 8.28 -5.64 6.52
N PHE A 50 9.56 -5.74 6.12
CA PHE A 50 10.04 -6.70 5.14
C PHE A 50 11.09 -7.64 5.73
N ASP A 51 10.89 -8.95 5.64
CA ASP A 51 11.79 -9.99 6.17
C ASP A 51 12.78 -10.56 5.14
N GLY A 52 12.82 -10.00 3.94
CA GLY A 52 13.63 -10.48 2.80
C GLY A 52 12.82 -11.27 1.78
N ARG A 53 11.60 -11.69 2.12
CA ARG A 53 10.70 -12.43 1.23
C ARG A 53 9.25 -11.93 1.32
N SER A 54 8.82 -11.58 2.51
CA SER A 54 7.43 -11.23 2.80
C SER A 54 7.34 -9.86 3.42
N TRP A 55 6.31 -9.12 3.05
CA TRP A 55 5.89 -7.89 3.67
C TRP A 55 4.81 -8.17 4.70
N ARG A 56 4.83 -7.46 5.83
CA ARG A 56 3.89 -7.64 6.95
C ARG A 56 3.40 -6.30 7.47
N VAL A 57 2.20 -6.29 7.99
CA VAL A 57 1.69 -5.17 8.79
C VAL A 57 2.56 -5.00 10.05
N ALA A 58 2.65 -3.78 10.57
CA ALA A 58 3.35 -3.53 11.81
C ALA A 58 2.68 -4.30 12.97
N GLN A 59 3.49 -4.95 13.81
CA GLN A 59 2.98 -5.68 14.99
C GLN A 59 2.37 -4.73 16.02
N THR A 60 2.90 -3.53 16.14
CA THR A 60 2.36 -2.47 16.99
C THR A 60 2.08 -1.26 16.13
N MET A 61 0.81 -1.00 15.86
CA MET A 61 0.39 0.17 15.11
C MET A 61 0.10 1.30 16.10
N ALA A 62 0.97 2.30 16.12
CA ALA A 62 0.59 3.58 16.71
C ALA A 62 -0.50 4.20 15.83
N ALA A 63 -1.60 4.60 16.45
CA ALA A 63 -2.72 5.21 15.75
C ALA A 63 -3.21 6.43 16.54
N TYR A 64 -3.58 7.47 15.82
CA TYR A 64 -3.96 8.77 16.35
C TYR A 64 -5.39 9.12 15.93
N PRO A 65 -6.15 9.80 16.78
CA PRO A 65 -7.52 10.21 16.46
C PRO A 65 -7.58 11.37 15.45
N THR A 66 -6.44 11.86 15.01
CA THR A 66 -6.32 13.01 14.11
C THR A 66 -5.55 12.65 12.84
N ILE A 67 -5.82 13.42 11.79
CA ILE A 67 -5.09 13.34 10.52
C ILE A 67 -3.81 14.18 10.66
N PRO A 68 -2.61 13.61 10.41
CA PRO A 68 -1.34 14.30 10.63
C PRO A 68 -0.87 15.17 9.46
N TYR A 69 -1.72 15.45 8.50
CA TYR A 69 -1.42 16.25 7.32
C TYR A 69 -2.60 17.15 6.95
N THR A 70 -2.36 18.09 6.07
CA THR A 70 -3.37 18.93 5.43
C THR A 70 -3.35 18.68 3.94
N GLY A 71 -4.52 18.51 3.35
CA GLY A 71 -4.65 18.43 1.90
C GLY A 71 -4.92 19.80 1.29
N ALA A 72 -4.91 19.85 -0.02
CA ALA A 72 -5.23 21.03 -0.81
C ALA A 72 -6.32 20.70 -1.84
N GLY A 73 -7.04 21.76 -2.27
CA GLY A 73 -8.06 21.62 -3.30
C GLY A 73 -9.40 21.06 -2.81
N PRO A 74 -10.29 20.73 -3.75
CA PRO A 74 -11.63 20.24 -3.44
C PRO A 74 -11.57 18.84 -2.84
N GLN A 75 -12.41 18.62 -1.84
CA GLN A 75 -12.61 17.31 -1.24
C GLN A 75 -13.61 16.49 -2.05
N VAL A 76 -13.41 15.18 -2.03
CA VAL A 76 -14.35 14.20 -2.56
C VAL A 76 -15.05 13.51 -1.40
N ASP A 77 -16.36 13.68 -1.33
CA ASP A 77 -17.21 13.07 -0.31
C ASP A 77 -17.80 11.75 -0.78
N TYR A 78 -17.72 10.73 0.05
CA TYR A 78 -18.25 9.41 -0.28
C TYR A 78 -18.70 8.62 0.96
N GLU A 79 -19.48 7.58 0.68
CA GLU A 79 -19.91 6.60 1.66
C GLU A 79 -19.34 5.24 1.25
N VAL A 80 -18.77 4.52 2.20
CA VAL A 80 -18.27 3.16 2.03
C VAL A 80 -19.20 2.18 2.74
N THR A 81 -19.56 1.10 2.07
CA THR A 81 -20.16 -0.09 2.67
C THR A 81 -19.11 -1.19 2.62
N LEU A 82 -18.50 -1.49 3.75
CA LEU A 82 -17.41 -2.43 3.93
C LEU A 82 -17.97 -3.79 4.34
N GLU A 83 -17.56 -4.86 3.65
CA GLU A 83 -17.91 -6.21 4.04
C GLU A 83 -17.04 -6.69 5.22
N PRO A 84 -17.53 -7.61 6.07
CA PRO A 84 -16.79 -8.08 7.22
C PRO A 84 -15.55 -8.85 6.80
N HIS A 85 -14.40 -8.52 7.39
CA HIS A 85 -13.12 -9.16 7.09
C HIS A 85 -12.32 -9.58 8.33
N GLY A 86 -12.83 -9.33 9.53
CA GLY A 86 -12.22 -9.77 10.78
C GLY A 86 -10.94 -9.03 11.17
N LYS A 87 -10.71 -7.83 10.62
CA LYS A 87 -9.57 -6.95 10.90
C LYS A 87 -10.05 -5.56 11.28
N HIS A 88 -9.12 -4.68 11.64
CA HIS A 88 -9.40 -3.27 11.96
C HIS A 88 -9.39 -2.33 10.74
N TRP A 89 -9.09 -2.83 9.54
CA TRP A 89 -8.83 -2.00 8.37
C TRP A 89 -10.07 -1.31 7.84
N LEU A 90 -9.91 -0.02 7.56
CA LEU A 90 -10.83 0.78 6.78
C LEU A 90 -10.16 1.15 5.46
N PHE A 91 -10.95 1.34 4.43
CA PHE A 91 -10.46 1.78 3.12
C PHE A 91 -10.73 3.25 2.94
N ALA A 92 -9.75 3.96 2.41
CA ALA A 92 -9.86 5.37 2.10
C ALA A 92 -9.44 5.66 0.66
N LEU A 93 -10.12 6.60 0.03
CA LEU A 93 -9.69 7.14 -1.25
C LEU A 93 -8.48 8.04 -1.00
N GLU A 94 -7.35 7.73 -1.64
CA GLU A 94 -6.09 8.48 -1.51
C GLU A 94 -5.75 8.87 -0.06
N MET A 95 -5.74 10.17 0.22
CA MET A 95 -5.46 10.72 1.55
C MET A 95 -6.76 11.22 2.18
N PRO A 96 -7.24 10.56 3.26
CA PRO A 96 -8.45 10.98 3.94
C PRO A 96 -8.40 12.43 4.43
N ALA A 97 -9.47 13.18 4.23
CA ALA A 97 -9.67 14.49 4.80
C ALA A 97 -10.41 14.43 6.14
N THR A 98 -11.14 13.35 6.37
CA THR A 98 -11.87 13.08 7.61
C THR A 98 -11.67 11.64 8.03
N LEU A 99 -11.79 11.37 9.32
CA LEU A 99 -11.83 10.01 9.85
C LEU A 99 -13.27 9.62 10.21
N PRO A 100 -13.68 8.39 9.91
CA PRO A 100 -14.95 7.86 10.41
C PRO A 100 -15.01 7.87 11.93
N ALA A 101 -16.22 7.88 12.49
CA ALA A 101 -16.41 7.72 13.93
C ALA A 101 -15.76 6.41 14.42
N ASP A 102 -15.23 6.42 15.64
CA ASP A 102 -14.55 5.28 16.26
C ASP A 102 -13.41 4.69 15.43
N SER A 103 -12.67 5.57 14.76
CA SER A 103 -11.49 5.22 14.00
C SER A 103 -10.27 6.07 14.37
N ALA A 104 -9.12 5.66 13.88
CA ALA A 104 -7.86 6.38 14.05
C ALA A 104 -7.00 6.25 12.79
N MET A 105 -6.03 7.13 12.63
CA MET A 105 -5.04 7.12 11.55
C MET A 105 -3.74 6.48 12.07
N THR A 106 -3.22 5.51 11.34
CA THR A 106 -1.88 4.96 11.62
C THR A 106 -0.77 5.90 11.14
N ASN A 107 0.47 5.65 11.57
CA ASN A 107 1.63 6.38 11.04
C ASN A 107 1.83 6.20 9.53
N ASP A 108 1.31 5.12 8.97
CA ASP A 108 1.40 4.82 7.54
C ASP A 108 0.19 5.35 6.75
N TYR A 109 -0.54 6.32 7.34
CA TYR A 109 -1.70 6.99 6.74
C TYR A 109 -2.85 6.04 6.38
N GLN A 110 -2.96 4.92 7.08
CA GLN A 110 -4.07 3.99 6.96
C GLN A 110 -5.11 4.26 8.05
N PRO A 111 -6.38 4.51 7.73
CA PRO A 111 -7.44 4.54 8.74
C PRO A 111 -7.76 3.12 9.22
N ILE A 112 -7.94 3.01 10.54
CA ILE A 112 -8.33 1.76 11.20
C ILE A 112 -9.52 2.00 12.13
N ALA A 113 -10.44 1.06 12.19
CA ALA A 113 -11.52 1.06 13.15
C ALA A 113 -11.01 0.68 14.54
N ARG A 114 -11.62 1.22 15.59
CA ARG A 114 -11.34 0.82 16.98
C ARG A 114 -11.67 -0.66 17.21
N GLU A 115 -12.80 -1.09 16.68
CA GLU A 115 -13.27 -2.47 16.78
C GLU A 115 -12.99 -3.26 15.50
N VAL A 116 -12.83 -4.56 15.66
CA VAL A 116 -12.69 -5.49 14.52
C VAL A 116 -13.97 -5.50 13.67
N VAL A 117 -13.83 -5.33 12.36
CA VAL A 117 -14.95 -5.33 11.42
C VAL A 117 -15.48 -6.77 11.23
N ARG A 118 -16.37 -7.19 12.11
CA ARG A 118 -17.02 -8.51 12.10
C ARG A 118 -18.37 -8.53 11.41
N ASN A 119 -18.97 -7.35 11.25
CA ASN A 119 -20.24 -7.15 10.57
C ASN A 119 -20.04 -6.13 9.45
N ARG A 120 -20.99 -6.08 8.50
CA ARG A 120 -21.01 -5.05 7.47
C ARG A 120 -21.02 -3.68 8.13
N LEU A 121 -20.04 -2.85 7.77
CA LEU A 121 -19.85 -1.51 8.32
C LEU A 121 -20.11 -0.46 7.25
N ARG A 122 -20.89 0.57 7.59
CA ARG A 122 -21.10 1.73 6.74
C ARG A 122 -20.51 2.96 7.40
N TYR A 123 -19.71 3.71 6.65
CA TYR A 123 -19.13 4.97 7.12
C TYR A 123 -19.04 5.98 5.99
N THR A 124 -19.01 7.26 6.37
CA THR A 124 -18.78 8.36 5.44
C THR A 124 -17.39 8.91 5.65
N GLN A 125 -16.79 9.38 4.57
CA GLN A 125 -15.46 9.94 4.57
C GLN A 125 -15.33 10.98 3.47
N SER A 126 -14.40 11.92 3.68
CA SER A 126 -13.94 12.84 2.63
C SER A 126 -12.47 12.57 2.37
N ALA A 127 -12.02 12.83 1.17
CA ALA A 127 -10.62 12.69 0.78
C ALA A 127 -10.14 13.89 -0.04
N TRP A 128 -8.84 14.12 0.00
CA TRP A 128 -8.15 15.01 -0.93
C TRP A 128 -7.43 14.17 -1.99
N PRO A 129 -7.89 14.16 -3.25
CA PRO A 129 -7.19 13.48 -4.34
C PRO A 129 -5.78 14.03 -4.57
N ASP A 130 -5.63 15.35 -4.37
CA ASP A 130 -4.33 16.04 -4.44
C ASP A 130 -3.88 16.41 -3.02
N SER A 131 -2.94 15.66 -2.48
CA SER A 131 -2.41 15.91 -1.15
C SER A 131 -0.93 15.56 -1.08
N HIS A 132 -0.20 16.28 -0.23
CA HIS A 132 1.19 16.01 0.07
C HIS A 132 1.32 15.65 1.54
N ALA A 133 1.72 14.43 1.79
CA ALA A 133 1.99 13.94 3.14
C ALA A 133 3.46 13.55 3.28
N GLY A 134 3.94 13.43 4.50
CA GLY A 134 5.30 12.95 4.78
C GLY A 134 6.39 14.00 4.78
N ALA A 135 6.10 15.29 4.52
CA ALA A 135 7.11 16.35 4.50
C ALA A 135 7.88 16.50 5.82
N ASN A 136 7.24 16.16 6.95
CA ASN A 136 7.78 16.28 8.29
C ASN A 136 7.90 14.93 9.01
N GLU A 137 8.17 13.86 8.28
CA GLU A 137 8.29 12.53 8.86
C GLU A 137 9.41 12.43 9.87
N ASN A 138 9.16 11.65 10.91
CA ASN A 138 10.17 11.36 11.93
C ASN A 138 11.34 10.59 11.32
N ARG A 139 12.57 11.05 11.58
CA ARG A 139 13.80 10.40 11.08
C ARG A 139 13.93 8.92 11.49
N ALA A 140 13.38 8.53 12.64
CA ALA A 140 13.39 7.14 13.06
C ALA A 140 12.43 6.29 12.22
N ALA A 141 11.25 6.83 11.87
CA ALA A 141 10.30 6.18 10.97
C ALA A 141 10.89 6.01 9.56
N LEU A 142 11.54 7.06 9.03
CA LEU A 142 12.23 6.99 7.72
C LEU A 142 13.34 5.94 7.72
N ARG A 143 14.17 5.87 8.78
CA ARG A 143 15.19 4.82 8.88
C ARG A 143 14.58 3.43 8.98
N ALA A 144 13.48 3.27 9.72
CA ALA A 144 12.77 2.00 9.79
C ALA A 144 12.20 1.56 8.43
N ALA A 145 11.65 2.51 7.65
CA ALA A 145 11.13 2.25 6.32
C ALA A 145 12.22 1.86 5.30
N LEU A 146 13.47 2.30 5.53
CA LEU A 146 14.64 1.93 4.71
C LEU A 146 15.35 0.67 5.21
N ALA A 147 14.92 0.09 6.34
CA ALA A 147 15.56 -1.08 6.90
C ALA A 147 15.34 -2.31 6.02
N LEU A 148 16.41 -2.98 5.68
CA LEU A 148 16.42 -4.24 4.94
C LEU A 148 17.11 -5.32 5.77
N PRO A 149 16.71 -6.59 5.63
CA PRO A 149 17.43 -7.70 6.25
C PRO A 149 18.91 -7.68 5.89
N ALA A 150 19.77 -8.10 6.80
CA ALA A 150 21.23 -8.07 6.59
C ALA A 150 21.69 -8.91 5.39
N SER A 151 20.94 -9.95 5.07
CA SER A 151 21.21 -10.87 3.95
C SER A 151 20.03 -10.97 2.99
N GLY A 152 20.25 -11.56 1.82
CA GLY A 152 19.22 -11.75 0.80
C GLY A 152 19.20 -10.62 -0.25
N ASN A 153 18.49 -10.87 -1.32
CA ASN A 153 18.25 -9.95 -2.43
C ASN A 153 19.52 -9.30 -3.02
N PRO A 154 20.59 -10.07 -3.34
CA PRO A 154 21.90 -9.49 -3.71
C PRO A 154 21.82 -8.64 -4.98
N ARG A 155 20.96 -9.00 -5.93
CA ARG A 155 20.80 -8.25 -7.19
C ARG A 155 20.18 -6.87 -6.98
N ILE A 156 19.13 -6.78 -6.17
CA ILE A 156 18.49 -5.49 -5.82
C ILE A 156 19.48 -4.63 -5.05
N ARG A 157 20.27 -5.19 -4.15
CA ARG A 157 21.31 -4.45 -3.44
C ARG A 157 22.37 -3.90 -4.39
N ALA A 158 22.80 -4.68 -5.36
CA ALA A 158 23.77 -4.20 -6.37
C ALA A 158 23.19 -3.08 -7.23
N ILE A 159 21.92 -3.19 -7.66
CA ILE A 159 21.23 -2.17 -8.43
C ILE A 159 21.10 -0.88 -7.60
N SER A 160 20.62 -0.96 -6.36
CA SER A 160 20.43 0.22 -5.51
C SER A 160 21.78 0.89 -5.15
N ALA A 161 22.83 0.12 -4.94
CA ALA A 161 24.18 0.64 -4.73
C ALA A 161 24.70 1.39 -5.98
N GLY A 162 24.42 0.87 -7.19
CA GLY A 162 24.74 1.54 -8.44
C GLY A 162 24.01 2.88 -8.59
N TRP A 163 22.71 2.92 -8.28
CA TRP A 163 21.95 4.16 -8.29
C TRP A 163 22.46 5.17 -7.26
N GLN A 164 22.79 4.72 -6.06
CA GLN A 164 23.36 5.60 -5.03
C GLN A 164 24.72 6.13 -5.43
N ALA A 165 25.57 5.33 -6.07
CA ALA A 165 26.86 5.79 -6.60
C ALA A 165 26.70 6.83 -7.72
N THR A 166 25.66 6.72 -8.54
CA THR A 166 25.39 7.64 -9.66
C THR A 166 24.69 8.93 -9.21
N HIS A 167 23.73 8.83 -8.28
CA HIS A 167 22.83 9.93 -7.93
C HIS A 167 23.07 10.49 -6.52
N GLY A 168 23.94 9.87 -5.72
CA GLY A 168 24.20 10.29 -4.34
C GLY A 168 22.94 10.28 -3.49
N ASP A 169 22.71 11.36 -2.75
CA ASP A 169 21.54 11.54 -1.89
C ASP A 169 20.31 12.12 -2.61
N ASN A 170 20.33 12.18 -3.94
CA ASN A 170 19.21 12.66 -4.71
C ASN A 170 18.12 11.56 -4.81
N GLY A 171 17.25 11.48 -3.80
CA GLY A 171 16.18 10.49 -3.72
C GLY A 171 15.22 10.51 -4.92
N ALA A 172 14.91 11.71 -5.46
CA ALA A 172 14.03 11.83 -6.62
C ALA A 172 14.65 11.19 -7.87
N ALA A 173 15.96 11.35 -8.08
CA ALA A 173 16.67 10.73 -9.20
C ALA A 173 16.75 9.20 -9.03
N ILE A 174 16.90 8.69 -7.80
CA ILE A 174 16.88 7.26 -7.52
C ILE A 174 15.49 6.66 -7.79
N VAL A 175 14.42 7.35 -7.41
CA VAL A 175 13.04 6.93 -7.71
C VAL A 175 12.81 6.89 -9.23
N ALA A 176 13.21 7.96 -9.95
CA ALA A 176 13.09 7.99 -11.41
C ALA A 176 13.86 6.84 -12.09
N ALA A 177 15.06 6.50 -11.59
CA ALA A 177 15.83 5.37 -12.10
C ALA A 177 15.13 4.03 -11.85
N ALA A 178 14.44 3.88 -10.71
CA ALA A 178 13.64 2.69 -10.42
C ALA A 178 12.42 2.58 -11.35
N GLU A 179 11.70 3.67 -11.56
CA GLU A 179 10.58 3.73 -12.50
C GLU A 179 11.02 3.41 -13.93
N GLU A 180 12.16 3.96 -14.36
CA GLU A 180 12.74 3.63 -15.67
C GLU A 180 13.09 2.15 -15.80
N LEU A 181 13.63 1.53 -14.75
CA LEU A 181 13.89 0.09 -14.73
C LEU A 181 12.61 -0.71 -14.96
N PHE A 182 11.52 -0.37 -14.27
CA PHE A 182 10.24 -1.05 -14.43
C PHE A 182 9.63 -0.83 -15.82
N ASN A 183 9.77 0.34 -16.40
CA ASN A 183 9.25 0.67 -17.73
C ASN A 183 10.05 0.01 -18.85
N ARG A 184 11.37 -0.09 -18.72
CA ARG A 184 12.24 -0.72 -19.73
C ARG A 184 12.15 -2.24 -19.71
N GLN A 185 11.94 -2.83 -18.55
CA GLN A 185 11.73 -4.27 -18.44
C GLN A 185 10.26 -4.53 -18.74
N LEU A 186 9.96 -5.33 -19.74
CA LEU A 186 8.61 -5.78 -20.07
C LEU A 186 8.03 -6.61 -18.91
N LEU A 187 7.75 -5.92 -17.80
CA LEU A 187 7.10 -6.51 -16.64
C LEU A 187 5.63 -6.73 -16.97
N ILE A 188 5.22 -7.97 -16.97
CA ILE A 188 3.84 -8.33 -17.23
C ILE A 188 3.11 -8.49 -15.90
N TYR A 189 2.06 -7.71 -15.70
CA TYR A 189 1.16 -7.95 -14.59
C TYR A 189 0.48 -9.32 -14.78
N THR A 190 0.53 -10.15 -13.75
CA THR A 190 -0.10 -11.47 -13.77
C THR A 190 -0.72 -11.79 -12.40
N LEU A 191 -1.89 -12.41 -12.42
CA LEU A 191 -2.54 -12.94 -11.23
C LEU A 191 -1.86 -14.25 -10.73
N ASN A 192 -1.01 -14.86 -11.55
CA ASN A 192 -0.25 -16.06 -11.23
C ASN A 192 1.26 -15.81 -11.34
N PRO A 193 1.84 -14.97 -10.46
CA PRO A 193 3.28 -14.75 -10.47
C PRO A 193 4.02 -16.04 -10.08
N PRO A 194 5.19 -16.32 -10.69
CA PRO A 194 6.00 -17.47 -10.29
C PRO A 194 6.48 -17.30 -8.84
N LEU A 195 6.66 -18.42 -8.15
CA LEU A 195 7.29 -18.40 -6.83
C LEU A 195 8.74 -17.93 -6.95
N LEU A 196 9.18 -17.11 -5.98
CA LEU A 196 10.57 -16.69 -5.90
C LEU A 196 11.49 -17.91 -5.73
N GLY A 197 12.54 -17.97 -6.55
CA GLY A 197 13.51 -19.07 -6.52
C GLY A 197 13.21 -20.21 -7.50
N GLN A 198 12.12 -20.19 -8.23
CA GLN A 198 11.90 -21.12 -9.34
C GLN A 198 12.31 -20.47 -10.68
N PRO A 199 13.25 -21.04 -11.44
CA PRO A 199 13.55 -20.54 -12.76
C PRO A 199 12.32 -20.74 -13.66
N ARG A 200 11.90 -19.70 -14.36
CA ARG A 200 10.93 -19.86 -15.45
C ARG A 200 11.55 -20.67 -16.57
N ALA A 201 10.92 -21.76 -16.97
CA ALA A 201 11.37 -22.63 -18.04
C ALA A 201 11.39 -21.99 -19.45
N SER A 202 10.94 -20.74 -19.63
CA SER A 202 10.76 -20.17 -20.98
C SER A 202 10.86 -18.65 -21.13
N VAL A 203 11.37 -17.93 -20.13
CA VAL A 203 11.73 -16.52 -20.34
C VAL A 203 13.21 -16.40 -19.97
N PRO A 204 14.08 -15.95 -20.88
CA PRO A 204 15.44 -15.66 -20.50
C PRO A 204 15.38 -14.60 -19.40
N MET A 205 15.80 -14.95 -18.20
CA MET A 205 16.05 -14.01 -17.13
C MET A 205 17.29 -13.21 -17.52
N ALA A 206 17.16 -12.39 -18.58
CA ALA A 206 18.05 -11.32 -18.82
C ALA A 206 17.78 -10.30 -17.73
N ALA A 207 18.65 -10.29 -16.76
CA ALA A 207 18.93 -9.22 -15.83
C ALA A 207 17.75 -8.73 -14.94
N LEU A 208 17.62 -9.34 -13.80
CA LEU A 208 17.43 -8.63 -12.55
C LEU A 208 18.50 -9.05 -11.57
#